data_8a3c762bc59a4d2a8150e2e5380d24bf
#
_entry.id   8a3c762bc59a4d2a8150e2e5380d24bf
#
_cell.length_a   1.000
_cell.length_b   1.000
_cell.length_c   1.000
_cell.angle_alpha   90.00
_cell.angle_beta   90.00
_cell.angle_gamma   90.00
#
_symmetry.space_group_name_H-M   'P 1'
#
loop_
_entity.id
_entity.type
_entity.pdbx_description
1 polymer ?
#
loop_
_entity_poly.entity_id
_entity_poly.type
_entity_poly.pdbx_seq_one_letter_code
_entity_poly.pdbx_strand_id
1 'polypeptide(L)'
;MKGANQLKERIPIEIGTIQVNFCKNPQCKNFGVPASTMRQPRGPGAVERGRDSYTVIGSGRGVPMLRCNLCGQYPTIKSNKAIHEELIRMWKPFETPAVPTCPNLDCLNHHIDIDKGKIHYQLFGRTKAGSIRYRCKACGQTFITASSPTIRHRKPHKNAAIFRLLVNKVPFRRICEVEDITMSTLYRKIDFIHKQCTNFTIDRERNLPYMLFDRLYIGVDRQDYMINWSDAHDRRNIIFRAIGSSDNTTGYVFGLHLNFDPSLDQNEIELDAIASGDYELKSAYRKYARLWLRKDYIEAIKNARTQRTGRDTGSLKGDIAVTYEDVTKRDDVEMLDNPDDDLTLPKEGMQVRGEYTIYGHFFFLRKLFDKTEKVRFFLDQDSAFRAACLSAFSDRIKEGRCDAFYVRTNSEATIDKKRLILADNRRRLAKMKKLYPNLKDSQVKLLMIKEKMAQVVSIGKWQDRWVEHPFPNMGEPEKAMCYLTDIQGYDENHLAWLYNKASLHAIDRFFMQTRRRVSLLERPISSAANLGRRWFGYGPYKPVMVDKLLDIFRVFYNYVGSGKDKRTPAMRIGLAKGKIPIESIIYYQ
;
A
#
# COMPACT_ATOMS: atom_id res chain seq x y z
N MET A 1 37.31 29.10 0.46
CA MET A 1 36.05 29.72 0.04
C MET A 1 34.96 29.23 0.97
N LYS A 2 34.43 30.09 1.84
CA LYS A 2 33.36 29.76 2.78
C LYS A 2 32.11 29.52 1.94
N GLY A 3 31.61 28.27 1.99
CA GLY A 3 30.45 27.85 1.21
C GLY A 3 29.24 28.74 1.44
N ALA A 4 28.53 29.03 0.37
CA ALA A 4 27.30 29.78 0.34
C ALA A 4 26.35 29.24 1.45
N ASN A 5 25.89 30.15 2.30
CA ASN A 5 24.86 29.90 3.30
C ASN A 5 23.58 29.47 2.59
N GLN A 6 23.44 28.17 2.28
CA GLN A 6 22.15 27.61 1.93
C GLN A 6 21.24 27.86 3.13
N LEU A 7 20.29 28.76 2.98
CA LEU A 7 19.23 29.02 3.94
C LEU A 7 18.59 27.66 4.25
N LYS A 8 18.90 27.09 5.43
CA LYS A 8 18.35 25.78 5.83
C LYS A 8 16.83 25.91 5.84
N GLU A 9 16.18 25.26 4.91
CA GLU A 9 14.73 25.19 4.83
C GLU A 9 14.16 24.74 6.19
N ARG A 10 13.07 25.35 6.59
CA ARG A 10 12.39 25.02 7.85
C ARG A 10 11.63 23.72 7.78
N ILE A 11 10.98 23.45 6.63
CA ILE A 11 10.34 22.21 6.23
C ILE A 11 10.72 21.93 4.77
N PRO A 12 10.68 20.66 4.32
CA PRO A 12 10.89 20.32 2.90
C PRO A 12 9.94 21.08 1.98
N ILE A 13 10.47 21.55 0.84
CA ILE A 13 9.69 22.25 -0.19
C ILE A 13 8.63 21.32 -0.78
N GLU A 14 7.57 21.92 -1.30
CA GLU A 14 6.55 21.22 -2.08
C GLU A 14 7.13 20.69 -3.39
N ILE A 15 6.75 19.48 -3.79
CA ILE A 15 7.13 18.86 -5.07
C ILE A 15 5.86 18.50 -5.83
N GLY A 16 5.62 19.14 -6.97
CA GLY A 16 4.37 19.01 -7.70
C GLY A 16 3.18 19.48 -6.83
N THR A 17 2.28 18.58 -6.50
CA THR A 17 1.13 18.83 -5.60
C THR A 17 1.33 18.19 -4.22
N ILE A 18 2.54 17.72 -3.92
CA ILE A 18 2.82 17.01 -2.68
C ILE A 18 3.45 17.94 -1.65
N GLN A 19 2.67 18.32 -0.66
CA GLN A 19 3.12 18.91 0.58
C GLN A 19 2.39 18.24 1.74
N VAL A 20 3.13 17.46 2.53
CA VAL A 20 2.54 16.69 3.62
C VAL A 20 2.83 17.27 5.01
N ASN A 21 3.61 18.35 5.09
CA ASN A 21 4.08 18.90 6.36
C ASN A 21 3.09 19.94 6.91
N PHE A 22 1.98 19.44 7.46
CA PHE A 22 0.90 20.21 8.09
C PHE A 22 0.25 19.41 9.22
N CYS A 23 -0.62 20.05 10.00
CA CYS A 23 -1.38 19.42 11.09
C CYS A 23 -2.28 18.28 10.58
N LYS A 24 -2.24 17.13 11.24
CA LYS A 24 -3.05 15.93 10.87
C LYS A 24 -4.36 15.81 11.66
N ASN A 25 -4.77 16.83 12.40
CA ASN A 25 -6.05 16.83 13.09
C ASN A 25 -7.12 17.48 12.21
N PRO A 26 -8.10 16.72 11.68
CA PRO A 26 -9.15 17.24 10.81
C PRO A 26 -10.00 18.35 11.46
N GLN A 27 -10.16 18.33 12.78
CA GLN A 27 -10.90 19.36 13.54
C GLN A 27 -10.10 20.66 13.75
N CYS A 28 -8.80 20.69 13.39
CA CYS A 28 -7.95 21.84 13.57
C CYS A 28 -7.98 22.75 12.34
N LYS A 29 -8.01 24.07 12.54
CA LYS A 29 -7.93 25.07 11.45
C LYS A 29 -6.66 24.92 10.59
N ASN A 30 -5.58 24.36 11.15
CA ASN A 30 -4.33 24.10 10.44
C ASN A 30 -4.33 22.77 9.66
N PHE A 31 -5.41 22.01 9.68
CA PHE A 31 -5.50 20.77 8.89
C PHE A 31 -5.38 21.06 7.39
N GLY A 32 -4.43 20.41 6.71
CA GLY A 32 -4.16 20.63 5.29
C GLY A 32 -3.66 22.06 4.95
N VAL A 33 -3.19 22.82 5.95
CA VAL A 33 -2.52 24.11 5.73
C VAL A 33 -1.04 23.93 6.05
N PRO A 34 -0.13 23.98 5.05
CA PRO A 34 1.29 23.74 5.26
C PRO A 34 1.94 24.80 6.16
N ALA A 35 2.97 24.39 6.89
CA ALA A 35 3.86 25.33 7.54
C ALA A 35 4.67 26.11 6.48
N SER A 36 5.13 27.29 6.82
CA SER A 36 6.06 28.06 5.98
C SER A 36 7.40 27.33 5.82
N THR A 37 7.93 27.29 4.62
CA THR A 37 9.28 26.79 4.32
C THR A 37 10.37 27.73 4.80
N MET A 38 10.06 29.01 4.96
CA MET A 38 11.00 30.04 5.40
C MET A 38 11.15 30.08 6.92
N ARG A 39 12.30 30.58 7.37
CA ARG A 39 12.56 30.81 8.79
C ARG A 39 11.56 31.83 9.34
N GLN A 40 10.91 31.48 10.44
CA GLN A 40 9.86 32.29 11.04
C GLN A 40 10.41 33.30 12.05
N PRO A 41 9.79 34.49 12.22
CA PRO A 41 10.12 35.44 13.24
C PRO A 41 10.06 34.84 14.65
N ARG A 42 10.90 35.34 15.56
CA ARG A 42 10.98 34.90 16.96
C ARG A 42 10.86 36.11 17.89
N GLY A 43 10.50 35.83 19.15
CA GLY A 43 10.39 36.86 20.20
C GLY A 43 9.07 37.64 20.19
N PRO A 44 8.96 38.71 21.02
CA PRO A 44 7.77 39.53 21.08
C PRO A 44 7.39 40.12 19.72
N GLY A 45 6.11 40.26 19.44
CA GLY A 45 5.61 40.74 18.15
C GLY A 45 5.83 39.78 16.96
N ALA A 46 6.12 38.49 17.20
CA ALA A 46 6.36 37.53 16.12
C ALA A 46 5.08 37.23 15.30
N VAL A 47 3.91 37.28 15.95
CA VAL A 47 2.61 37.05 15.30
C VAL A 47 2.26 38.19 14.36
N GLU A 48 2.45 39.43 14.82
CA GLU A 48 2.23 40.65 14.02
C GLU A 48 3.16 40.71 12.80
N ARG A 49 4.35 40.07 12.88
CA ARG A 49 5.30 39.95 11.77
C ARG A 49 5.00 38.74 10.85
N GLY A 50 3.82 38.13 10.96
CA GLY A 50 3.35 37.06 10.07
C GLY A 50 3.88 35.67 10.42
N ARG A 51 4.19 35.38 11.70
CA ARG A 51 4.55 34.03 12.13
C ARG A 51 3.37 33.09 11.98
N ASP A 52 3.61 31.95 11.34
CA ASP A 52 2.60 30.86 11.23
C ASP A 52 2.38 30.12 12.57
N SER A 53 1.30 29.32 12.64
CA SER A 53 0.89 28.60 13.84
C SER A 53 1.65 27.29 14.05
N TYR A 54 2.90 27.18 13.59
CA TYR A 54 3.72 25.98 13.73
C TYR A 54 5.06 26.24 14.41
N THR A 55 5.55 25.21 15.09
CA THR A 55 6.91 25.18 15.65
C THR A 55 7.61 23.88 15.24
N VAL A 56 8.79 23.99 14.65
CA VAL A 56 9.64 22.82 14.38
C VAL A 56 10.36 22.45 15.67
N ILE A 57 10.18 21.23 16.13
CA ILE A 57 10.80 20.65 17.32
C ILE A 57 11.62 19.41 16.95
N GLY A 58 12.55 19.00 17.78
CA GLY A 58 13.28 17.73 17.64
C GLY A 58 12.74 16.69 18.60
N SER A 59 12.89 15.42 18.25
CA SER A 59 12.55 14.28 19.11
C SER A 59 13.65 13.91 20.11
N GLY A 60 14.65 14.72 20.33
CA GLY A 60 15.82 14.35 21.15
C GLY A 60 16.84 13.43 20.44
N ARG A 61 16.43 12.64 19.45
CA ARG A 61 17.29 11.77 18.63
C ARG A 61 17.43 12.25 17.18
N GLY A 62 17.16 13.52 16.92
CA GLY A 62 17.41 14.13 15.62
C GLY A 62 16.28 14.04 14.59
N VAL A 63 15.16 13.39 14.89
CA VAL A 63 13.99 13.35 13.99
C VAL A 63 13.21 14.67 14.12
N PRO A 64 13.04 15.45 13.04
CA PRO A 64 12.32 16.70 13.09
C PRO A 64 10.80 16.46 13.11
N MET A 65 10.11 17.19 13.99
CA MET A 65 8.65 17.16 14.11
C MET A 65 8.06 18.55 13.92
N LEU A 66 6.83 18.61 13.43
CA LEU A 66 6.08 19.85 13.21
C LEU A 66 4.96 19.96 14.25
N ARG A 67 5.20 20.74 15.32
CA ARG A 67 4.18 20.98 16.34
C ARG A 67 3.18 22.03 15.84
N CYS A 68 1.91 21.68 15.82
CA CYS A 68 0.82 22.62 15.62
C CYS A 68 0.53 23.38 16.92
N ASN A 69 0.66 24.70 16.92
CA ASN A 69 0.43 25.52 18.13
C ASN A 69 -1.06 25.69 18.47
N LEU A 70 -1.99 25.35 17.55
CA LEU A 70 -3.42 25.44 17.80
C LEU A 70 -3.99 24.21 18.53
N CYS A 71 -3.58 23.00 18.12
CA CYS A 71 -4.14 21.76 18.71
C CYS A 71 -3.09 20.89 19.42
N GLY A 72 -1.82 21.27 19.39
CA GLY A 72 -0.74 20.55 20.07
C GLY A 72 -0.26 19.27 19.37
N GLN A 73 -0.87 18.84 18.24
CA GLN A 73 -0.35 17.70 17.48
C GLN A 73 1.05 17.99 16.91
N TYR A 74 1.87 16.92 16.81
CA TYR A 74 3.25 17.03 16.35
C TYR A 74 3.63 15.89 15.39
N PRO A 75 3.06 15.88 14.14
CA PRO A 75 3.46 14.91 13.13
C PRO A 75 4.96 15.04 12.79
N THR A 76 5.57 13.94 12.39
CA THR A 76 6.94 13.90 11.90
C THR A 76 7.03 14.66 10.57
N ILE A 77 8.09 15.45 10.41
CA ILE A 77 8.38 16.09 9.11
C ILE A 77 8.88 15.03 8.14
N LYS A 78 8.26 14.97 6.97
CA LYS A 78 8.59 14.00 5.89
C LYS A 78 9.15 14.73 4.66
N SER A 79 9.99 14.02 3.91
CA SER A 79 10.50 14.48 2.62
C SER A 79 9.43 14.41 1.55
N ASN A 80 8.98 15.54 1.03
CA ASN A 80 8.03 15.59 -0.09
C ASN A 80 8.64 14.98 -1.36
N LYS A 81 9.98 15.16 -1.55
CA LYS A 81 10.72 14.55 -2.66
C LYS A 81 10.68 13.03 -2.60
N ALA A 82 10.95 12.45 -1.44
CA ALA A 82 10.93 11.00 -1.23
C ALA A 82 9.54 10.38 -1.50
N ILE A 83 8.47 11.07 -1.08
CA ILE A 83 7.09 10.67 -1.37
C ILE A 83 6.80 10.74 -2.88
N HIS A 84 7.25 11.80 -3.53
CA HIS A 84 7.09 11.98 -4.97
C HIS A 84 7.84 10.90 -5.77
N GLU A 85 9.06 10.56 -5.37
CA GLU A 85 9.84 9.48 -5.99
C GLU A 85 9.13 8.12 -5.86
N GLU A 86 8.53 7.82 -4.70
CA GLU A 86 7.72 6.60 -4.52
C GLU A 86 6.44 6.63 -5.38
N LEU A 87 5.75 7.76 -5.46
CA LEU A 87 4.61 7.90 -6.34
C LEU A 87 4.99 7.67 -7.81
N ILE A 88 6.11 8.25 -8.28
CA ILE A 88 6.62 8.03 -9.64
C ILE A 88 6.91 6.55 -9.85
N ARG A 89 7.62 5.87 -8.93
CA ARG A 89 7.91 4.45 -9.01
C ARG A 89 6.64 3.62 -9.21
N MET A 90 5.61 3.89 -8.42
CA MET A 90 4.32 3.18 -8.48
C MET A 90 3.49 3.54 -9.71
N TRP A 91 3.60 4.78 -10.20
CA TRP A 91 2.83 5.28 -11.34
C TRP A 91 3.49 5.04 -12.69
N LYS A 92 4.82 4.84 -12.71
CA LYS A 92 5.61 4.64 -13.94
C LYS A 92 5.01 3.63 -14.92
N PRO A 93 4.46 2.48 -14.51
CA PRO A 93 3.83 1.55 -15.44
C PRO A 93 2.64 2.17 -16.20
N PHE A 94 1.91 3.11 -15.57
CA PHE A 94 0.76 3.77 -16.19
C PHE A 94 1.13 4.80 -17.26
N GLU A 95 2.36 5.28 -17.28
CA GLU A 95 2.87 6.28 -18.25
C GLU A 95 3.31 5.65 -19.57
N THR A 96 3.52 4.33 -19.59
CA THR A 96 3.92 3.63 -20.81
C THR A 96 2.81 3.71 -21.84
N PRO A 97 3.10 4.15 -23.09
CA PRO A 97 2.08 4.23 -24.14
C PRO A 97 1.45 2.86 -24.40
N ALA A 98 0.11 2.80 -24.38
CA ALA A 98 -0.62 1.57 -24.67
C ALA A 98 -0.56 1.19 -26.16
N VAL A 99 -0.40 2.18 -27.02
CA VAL A 99 -0.43 2.05 -28.48
C VAL A 99 0.95 2.36 -29.05
N PRO A 100 1.45 1.55 -29.99
CA PRO A 100 2.72 1.80 -30.64
C PRO A 100 2.76 3.16 -31.34
N THR A 101 3.87 3.86 -31.19
CA THR A 101 4.18 5.14 -31.83
C THR A 101 5.43 4.99 -32.69
N CYS A 102 5.84 6.03 -33.39
CA CYS A 102 7.13 6.03 -34.10
C CYS A 102 8.28 5.81 -33.09
N PRO A 103 9.16 4.82 -33.30
CA PRO A 103 10.25 4.52 -32.38
C PRO A 103 11.40 5.52 -32.41
N ASN A 104 11.44 6.40 -33.41
CA ASN A 104 12.44 7.47 -33.51
C ASN A 104 12.06 8.59 -32.54
N LEU A 105 12.87 8.81 -31.50
CA LEU A 105 12.66 9.81 -30.45
C LEU A 105 12.65 11.25 -31.00
N ASP A 106 13.41 11.51 -32.07
CA ASP A 106 13.53 12.84 -32.71
C ASP A 106 12.43 13.10 -33.74
N CYS A 107 11.50 12.16 -33.92
CA CYS A 107 10.46 12.29 -34.94
C CYS A 107 9.22 13.01 -34.38
N LEU A 108 8.67 13.93 -35.15
CA LEU A 108 7.42 14.64 -34.84
C LEU A 108 6.25 13.68 -34.52
N ASN A 109 6.26 12.48 -35.10
CA ASN A 109 5.21 11.48 -34.88
C ASN A 109 5.52 10.54 -33.68
N HIS A 110 6.61 10.77 -32.93
CA HIS A 110 6.96 9.92 -31.78
C HIS A 110 5.87 9.88 -30.69
N HIS A 111 5.12 10.95 -30.52
CA HIS A 111 4.04 11.07 -29.52
C HIS A 111 2.64 10.82 -30.09
N ILE A 112 2.53 10.43 -31.35
CA ILE A 112 1.25 10.21 -32.03
C ILE A 112 0.97 8.72 -32.12
N ASP A 113 -0.10 8.26 -31.45
CA ASP A 113 -0.54 6.87 -31.50
C ASP A 113 -0.99 6.48 -32.91
N ILE A 114 -0.67 5.25 -33.34
CA ILE A 114 -1.08 4.75 -34.66
C ILE A 114 -2.59 4.81 -34.84
N ASP A 115 -3.38 4.48 -33.81
CA ASP A 115 -4.83 4.46 -33.90
C ASP A 115 -5.45 5.85 -34.07
N LYS A 116 -4.86 6.87 -33.47
CA LYS A 116 -5.26 8.28 -33.61
C LYS A 116 -4.68 8.93 -34.85
N GLY A 117 -3.58 8.40 -35.34
CA GLY A 117 -2.73 9.01 -36.35
C GLY A 117 -2.65 8.25 -37.65
N LYS A 118 -3.72 7.63 -38.19
CA LYS A 118 -3.71 6.94 -39.48
C LYS A 118 -3.18 7.80 -40.63
N ILE A 119 -3.30 9.12 -40.54
CA ILE A 119 -2.73 10.10 -41.49
C ILE A 119 -1.20 10.11 -41.44
N HIS A 120 -0.61 9.86 -40.27
CA HIS A 120 0.83 9.93 -40.01
C HIS A 120 1.59 8.65 -40.31
N TYR A 121 0.88 7.53 -40.45
CA TYR A 121 1.46 6.21 -40.65
C TYR A 121 0.91 5.53 -41.91
N GLN A 122 1.75 4.73 -42.53
CA GLN A 122 1.38 3.90 -43.67
C GLN A 122 1.55 2.44 -43.34
N LEU A 123 0.54 1.61 -43.65
CA LEU A 123 0.66 0.16 -43.58
C LEU A 123 1.76 -0.28 -44.57
N PHE A 124 2.76 -1.00 -44.07
CA PHE A 124 3.93 -1.41 -44.84
C PHE A 124 4.08 -2.94 -44.90
N GLY A 125 2.97 -3.63 -45.02
CA GLY A 125 2.88 -5.09 -45.12
C GLY A 125 2.94 -5.82 -43.79
N ARG A 126 3.31 -7.11 -43.86
CA ARG A 126 3.44 -8.00 -42.69
C ARG A 126 4.81 -8.65 -42.66
N THR A 127 5.28 -9.00 -41.46
CA THR A 127 6.49 -9.81 -41.30
C THR A 127 6.20 -11.28 -41.66
N LYS A 128 7.25 -12.09 -41.83
CA LYS A 128 7.12 -13.55 -41.98
C LYS A 128 6.38 -14.22 -40.80
N ALA A 129 6.39 -13.60 -39.63
CA ALA A 129 5.68 -14.04 -38.45
C ALA A 129 4.25 -13.50 -38.34
N GLY A 130 3.72 -12.82 -39.36
CA GLY A 130 2.35 -12.31 -39.42
C GLY A 130 2.12 -10.95 -38.77
N SER A 131 3.11 -10.37 -38.10
CA SER A 131 3.00 -9.05 -37.43
C SER A 131 2.84 -7.92 -38.47
N ILE A 132 1.99 -6.94 -38.14
CA ILE A 132 1.76 -5.78 -39.01
C ILE A 132 2.97 -4.83 -38.93
N ARG A 133 3.44 -4.37 -40.11
CA ARG A 133 4.48 -3.35 -40.21
C ARG A 133 3.86 -2.03 -40.61
N TYR A 134 4.34 -0.98 -39.99
CA TYR A 134 4.02 0.40 -40.34
C TYR A 134 5.27 1.15 -40.74
N ARG A 135 5.10 2.16 -41.59
CA ARG A 135 6.12 3.15 -41.96
C ARG A 135 5.67 4.52 -41.47
N CYS A 136 6.50 5.19 -40.72
CA CYS A 136 6.27 6.57 -40.33
C CYS A 136 6.42 7.48 -41.56
N LYS A 137 5.42 8.32 -41.85
CA LYS A 137 5.46 9.22 -43.01
C LYS A 137 6.38 10.42 -42.81
N ALA A 138 6.67 10.80 -41.56
CA ALA A 138 7.55 11.92 -41.25
C ALA A 138 9.04 11.56 -41.39
N CYS A 139 9.47 10.42 -40.77
CA CYS A 139 10.88 10.04 -40.76
C CYS A 139 11.22 8.81 -41.62
N GLY A 140 10.22 8.16 -42.24
CA GLY A 140 10.41 6.97 -43.07
C GLY A 140 10.73 5.67 -42.31
N GLN A 141 10.94 5.72 -41.00
CA GLN A 141 11.28 4.55 -40.22
C GLN A 141 10.15 3.51 -40.19
N THR A 142 10.51 2.24 -40.38
CA THR A 142 9.55 1.14 -40.32
C THR A 142 9.62 0.44 -38.97
N PHE A 143 8.46 0.10 -38.42
CA PHE A 143 8.34 -0.60 -37.13
C PHE A 143 7.17 -1.58 -37.14
N ILE A 144 7.14 -2.46 -36.17
CA ILE A 144 6.18 -3.56 -36.04
C ILE A 144 5.28 -3.26 -34.86
N THR A 145 3.95 -3.36 -35.04
CA THR A 145 2.99 -3.01 -34.01
C THR A 145 2.52 -4.18 -33.16
N ALA A 146 2.57 -5.37 -33.62
CA ALA A 146 2.22 -6.55 -32.86
C ALA A 146 3.05 -7.74 -33.32
N SER A 147 4.09 -8.05 -32.59
CA SER A 147 4.63 -9.41 -32.61
C SER A 147 3.89 -10.23 -31.56
N SER A 148 3.59 -11.50 -31.86
CA SER A 148 3.10 -12.42 -30.83
C SER A 148 4.00 -12.27 -29.58
N PRO A 149 3.45 -12.04 -28.38
CA PRO A 149 4.27 -11.86 -27.16
C PRO A 149 5.14 -13.07 -26.86
N THR A 150 4.87 -14.20 -27.49
CA THR A 150 5.62 -15.47 -27.35
C THR A 150 6.57 -15.75 -28.51
N ILE A 151 6.80 -14.79 -29.40
CA ILE A 151 7.76 -14.98 -30.50
C ILE A 151 9.14 -15.36 -29.94
N ARG A 152 9.80 -16.37 -30.50
CA ARG A 152 11.07 -16.94 -30.01
C ARG A 152 11.03 -17.59 -28.63
N HIS A 153 9.86 -17.73 -27.99
CA HIS A 153 9.77 -18.45 -26.73
C HIS A 153 9.82 -19.97 -26.97
N ARG A 154 10.66 -20.66 -26.21
CA ARG A 154 10.62 -22.12 -26.14
C ARG A 154 9.42 -22.58 -25.31
N LYS A 155 8.71 -23.62 -25.78
CA LYS A 155 7.55 -24.25 -25.11
C LYS A 155 6.49 -23.18 -24.68
N PRO A 156 5.97 -22.31 -25.58
CA PRO A 156 5.02 -21.24 -25.19
C PRO A 156 3.69 -21.81 -24.68
N HIS A 157 3.28 -22.98 -25.16
CA HIS A 157 2.05 -23.68 -24.75
C HIS A 157 2.01 -24.01 -23.25
N LYS A 158 3.16 -24.05 -22.55
CA LYS A 158 3.24 -24.33 -21.11
C LYS A 158 2.96 -23.11 -20.22
N ASN A 159 2.93 -21.90 -20.79
CA ASN A 159 2.79 -20.67 -19.99
C ASN A 159 1.50 -20.66 -19.16
N ALA A 160 0.37 -21.07 -19.74
CA ALA A 160 -0.92 -21.08 -19.05
C ALA A 160 -0.98 -22.13 -17.92
N ALA A 161 -0.37 -23.31 -18.14
CA ALA A 161 -0.26 -24.35 -17.11
C ALA A 161 0.62 -23.86 -15.96
N ILE A 162 1.78 -23.26 -16.26
CA ILE A 162 2.68 -22.69 -15.25
C ILE A 162 1.96 -21.60 -14.44
N PHE A 163 1.22 -20.69 -15.07
CA PHE A 163 0.42 -19.70 -14.35
C PHE A 163 -0.56 -20.36 -13.36
N ARG A 164 -1.30 -21.40 -13.81
CA ARG A 164 -2.24 -22.13 -12.95
C ARG A 164 -1.54 -22.80 -11.77
N LEU A 165 -0.37 -23.40 -11.99
CA LEU A 165 0.40 -24.05 -10.95
C LEU A 165 0.93 -23.06 -9.93
N LEU A 166 1.44 -21.89 -10.36
CA LEU A 166 1.92 -20.80 -9.48
C LEU A 166 0.84 -20.32 -8.50
N VAL A 167 -0.40 -20.13 -8.98
CA VAL A 167 -1.50 -19.61 -8.16
C VAL A 167 -2.30 -20.69 -7.42
N ASN A 168 -1.86 -21.94 -7.47
CA ASN A 168 -2.46 -23.09 -6.79
C ASN A 168 -1.47 -23.82 -5.86
N LYS A 169 -0.58 -23.07 -5.25
CA LYS A 169 0.33 -23.52 -4.18
C LYS A 169 1.35 -24.58 -4.60
N VAL A 170 1.64 -24.73 -5.89
CA VAL A 170 2.64 -25.69 -6.34
C VAL A 170 4.04 -25.09 -6.21
N PRO A 171 4.98 -25.73 -5.46
CA PRO A 171 6.34 -25.26 -5.32
C PRO A 171 7.10 -25.29 -6.64
N PHE A 172 8.07 -24.40 -6.83
CA PHE A 172 8.82 -24.25 -8.08
C PHE A 172 9.46 -25.54 -8.58
N ARG A 173 10.05 -26.34 -7.70
CA ARG A 173 10.64 -27.64 -8.08
C ARG A 173 9.59 -28.59 -8.65
N ARG A 174 8.40 -28.63 -8.04
CA ARG A 174 7.29 -29.46 -8.54
C ARG A 174 6.72 -28.93 -9.85
N ILE A 175 6.69 -27.61 -10.06
CA ILE A 175 6.33 -27.03 -11.37
C ILE A 175 7.32 -27.50 -12.43
N CYS A 176 8.62 -27.52 -12.14
CA CYS A 176 9.64 -28.00 -13.06
C CYS A 176 9.43 -29.48 -13.42
N GLU A 177 9.13 -30.32 -12.43
CA GLU A 177 8.87 -31.75 -12.63
C GLU A 177 7.60 -31.97 -13.48
N VAL A 178 6.48 -31.33 -13.12
CA VAL A 178 5.19 -31.49 -13.82
C VAL A 178 5.25 -31.02 -15.27
N GLU A 179 5.94 -29.91 -15.50
CA GLU A 179 6.03 -29.30 -16.83
C GLU A 179 7.27 -29.72 -17.63
N ASP A 180 8.10 -30.62 -17.10
CA ASP A 180 9.37 -31.04 -17.73
C ASP A 180 10.16 -29.84 -18.25
N ILE A 181 10.57 -28.94 -17.32
CA ILE A 181 11.35 -27.74 -17.58
C ILE A 181 12.43 -27.54 -16.52
N THR A 182 13.49 -26.85 -16.89
CA THR A 182 14.54 -26.46 -15.94
C THR A 182 14.12 -25.27 -15.09
N MET A 183 14.74 -25.10 -13.92
CA MET A 183 14.51 -23.97 -13.02
C MET A 183 14.78 -22.64 -13.73
N SER A 184 15.82 -22.52 -14.54
CA SER A 184 16.12 -21.29 -15.29
C SER A 184 15.04 -20.98 -16.33
N THR A 185 14.42 -22.00 -16.93
CA THR A 185 13.27 -21.83 -17.83
C THR A 185 12.05 -21.34 -17.05
N LEU A 186 11.80 -21.89 -15.85
CA LEU A 186 10.70 -21.45 -15.00
C LEU A 186 10.83 -19.97 -14.63
N TYR A 187 12.00 -19.51 -14.21
CA TYR A 187 12.22 -18.08 -13.89
C TYR A 187 11.93 -17.18 -15.09
N ARG A 188 12.41 -17.52 -16.29
CA ARG A 188 12.09 -16.76 -17.52
C ARG A 188 10.61 -16.78 -17.84
N LYS A 189 9.92 -17.87 -17.56
CA LYS A 189 8.45 -17.96 -17.71
C LYS A 189 7.71 -17.08 -16.71
N ILE A 190 8.18 -17.02 -15.47
CA ILE A 190 7.62 -16.13 -14.44
C ILE A 190 7.82 -14.67 -14.85
N ASP A 191 9.00 -14.28 -15.35
CA ASP A 191 9.27 -12.93 -15.83
C ASP A 191 8.33 -12.53 -16.98
N PHE A 192 8.12 -13.46 -17.91
CA PHE A 192 7.19 -13.26 -19.01
C PHE A 192 5.73 -13.13 -18.51
N ILE A 193 5.28 -14.05 -17.67
CA ILE A 193 3.93 -14.03 -17.09
C ILE A 193 3.69 -12.74 -16.31
N HIS A 194 4.64 -12.33 -15.48
CA HIS A 194 4.57 -11.07 -14.74
C HIS A 194 4.40 -9.88 -15.68
N LYS A 195 5.25 -9.76 -16.71
CA LYS A 195 5.16 -8.67 -17.69
C LYS A 195 3.78 -8.62 -18.38
N GLN A 196 3.24 -9.78 -18.77
CA GLN A 196 1.93 -9.85 -19.40
C GLN A 196 0.80 -9.49 -18.42
N CYS A 197 0.88 -9.95 -17.18
CA CYS A 197 -0.05 -9.57 -16.12
C CYS A 197 -0.05 -8.05 -15.89
N THR A 198 1.13 -7.45 -15.82
CA THR A 198 1.30 -6.01 -15.62
C THR A 198 0.69 -5.22 -16.78
N ASN A 199 1.06 -5.56 -18.03
CA ASN A 199 0.52 -4.89 -19.22
C ASN A 199 -1.01 -4.99 -19.29
N PHE A 200 -1.55 -6.19 -19.07
CA PHE A 200 -2.99 -6.45 -19.06
C PHE A 200 -3.74 -5.62 -18.01
N THR A 201 -3.17 -5.51 -16.81
CA THR A 201 -3.79 -4.77 -15.71
C THR A 201 -3.74 -3.26 -15.95
N ILE A 202 -2.59 -2.76 -16.35
CA ILE A 202 -2.39 -1.32 -16.60
C ILE A 202 -3.35 -0.81 -17.67
N ASP A 203 -3.51 -1.54 -18.76
CA ASP A 203 -4.43 -1.16 -19.85
C ASP A 203 -5.87 -0.94 -19.33
N ARG A 204 -6.32 -1.76 -18.38
CA ARG A 204 -7.64 -1.63 -17.78
C ARG A 204 -7.71 -0.59 -16.68
N GLU A 205 -6.72 -0.56 -15.80
CA GLU A 205 -6.69 0.34 -14.65
C GLU A 205 -6.42 1.80 -15.06
N ARG A 206 -5.87 2.07 -16.25
CA ARG A 206 -5.77 3.42 -16.82
C ARG A 206 -7.10 4.15 -16.92
N ASN A 207 -8.21 3.40 -17.00
CA ASN A 207 -9.55 3.99 -17.06
C ASN A 207 -10.08 4.39 -15.69
N LEU A 208 -9.53 3.87 -14.58
CA LEU A 208 -10.01 4.13 -13.23
C LEU A 208 -10.08 5.63 -12.88
N PRO A 209 -9.10 6.48 -13.20
CA PRO A 209 -9.16 7.92 -12.92
C PRO A 209 -10.34 8.63 -13.60
N TYR A 210 -10.86 8.06 -14.68
CA TYR A 210 -11.97 8.63 -15.47
C TYR A 210 -13.32 7.99 -15.15
N MET A 211 -13.34 6.88 -14.40
CA MET A 211 -14.58 6.20 -14.01
C MET A 211 -15.28 6.99 -12.91
N LEU A 212 -16.59 7.16 -13.07
CA LEU A 212 -17.45 7.80 -12.10
C LEU A 212 -17.92 6.74 -11.08
N PHE A 213 -17.41 6.82 -9.87
CA PHE A 213 -17.88 6.03 -8.75
C PHE A 213 -18.59 6.95 -7.75
N ASP A 214 -19.85 6.65 -7.43
CA ASP A 214 -20.58 7.40 -6.41
C ASP A 214 -19.87 7.23 -5.05
N ARG A 215 -19.52 5.98 -4.70
CA ARG A 215 -18.91 5.67 -3.40
C ARG A 215 -17.99 4.45 -3.48
N LEU A 216 -16.81 4.57 -2.85
CA LEU A 216 -15.88 3.46 -2.63
C LEU A 216 -15.64 3.26 -1.12
N TYR A 217 -15.52 2.00 -0.70
CA TYR A 217 -15.27 1.58 0.68
C TYR A 217 -13.96 0.80 0.75
N ILE A 218 -12.86 1.49 0.95
CA ILE A 218 -11.51 0.98 0.76
C ILE A 218 -10.92 0.49 2.08
N GLY A 219 -10.76 -0.81 2.23
CA GLY A 219 -9.93 -1.40 3.28
C GLY A 219 -8.45 -1.32 2.90
N VAL A 220 -7.61 -0.83 3.80
CA VAL A 220 -6.15 -0.71 3.62
C VAL A 220 -5.47 -1.42 4.77
N ASP A 221 -4.58 -2.35 4.42
CA ASP A 221 -3.78 -3.11 5.36
C ASP A 221 -2.41 -3.44 4.76
N ARG A 222 -1.52 -3.97 5.57
CA ARG A 222 -0.19 -4.43 5.15
C ARG A 222 0.06 -5.87 5.53
N GLN A 223 0.95 -6.51 4.78
CA GLN A 223 1.43 -7.84 5.10
C GLN A 223 2.93 -7.94 4.98
N ASP A 224 3.52 -8.60 5.97
CA ASP A 224 4.95 -8.91 5.99
C ASP A 224 5.24 -10.17 5.16
N TYR A 225 6.28 -10.09 4.33
CA TYR A 225 6.83 -11.19 3.56
C TYR A 225 8.29 -11.40 3.93
N MET A 226 8.56 -12.59 4.41
CA MET A 226 9.91 -12.97 4.84
C MET A 226 10.64 -13.68 3.72
N ILE A 227 11.90 -13.29 3.52
CA ILE A 227 12.81 -13.85 2.53
C ILE A 227 13.89 -14.64 3.27
N ASN A 228 14.15 -15.83 2.77
CA ASN A 228 15.20 -16.68 3.30
C ASN A 228 16.59 -16.07 3.03
N TRP A 229 17.56 -16.40 3.88
CA TRP A 229 18.95 -16.03 3.64
C TRP A 229 19.52 -16.73 2.41
N SER A 230 20.35 -16.03 1.63
CA SER A 230 21.07 -16.54 0.47
C SER A 230 22.58 -16.74 0.73
N ASP A 231 23.04 -16.40 1.93
CA ASP A 231 24.44 -16.44 2.33
C ASP A 231 24.63 -17.41 3.51
N ALA A 232 25.59 -18.33 3.39
CA ALA A 232 25.92 -19.29 4.45
C ALA A 232 26.49 -18.61 5.70
N HIS A 233 27.12 -17.44 5.54
CA HIS A 233 27.75 -16.69 6.62
C HIS A 233 26.79 -15.69 7.29
N ASP A 234 25.77 -15.22 6.57
CA ASP A 234 24.73 -14.34 7.12
C ASP A 234 23.34 -14.96 6.91
N ARG A 235 22.83 -15.62 7.94
CA ARG A 235 21.55 -16.32 7.92
C ARG A 235 20.38 -15.46 8.45
N ARG A 236 20.54 -14.14 8.48
CA ARG A 236 19.46 -13.24 8.83
C ARG A 236 18.43 -13.17 7.71
N ASN A 237 17.18 -13.00 8.09
CA ASN A 237 16.09 -12.84 7.15
C ASN A 237 16.01 -11.39 6.64
N ILE A 238 15.35 -11.21 5.49
CA ILE A 238 14.89 -9.91 5.01
C ILE A 238 13.39 -9.89 5.16
N ILE A 239 12.82 -8.80 5.69
CA ILE A 239 11.37 -8.62 5.76
C ILE A 239 10.97 -7.47 4.85
N PHE A 240 10.10 -7.77 3.89
CA PHE A 240 9.41 -6.76 3.11
C PHE A 240 7.97 -6.62 3.54
N ARG A 241 7.46 -5.40 3.42
CA ARG A 241 6.08 -5.06 3.74
C ARG A 241 5.36 -4.63 2.48
N ALA A 242 4.29 -5.37 2.15
CA ALA A 242 3.40 -4.99 1.09
C ALA A 242 2.18 -4.27 1.67
N ILE A 243 1.93 -3.05 1.21
CA ILE A 243 0.67 -2.36 1.46
C ILE A 243 -0.31 -2.69 0.35
N GLY A 244 -1.56 -2.98 0.72
CA GLY A 244 -2.63 -3.27 -0.22
C GLY A 244 -3.92 -2.52 0.09
N SER A 245 -4.70 -2.24 -0.96
CA SER A 245 -6.00 -1.59 -0.86
C SER A 245 -7.06 -2.35 -1.64
N SER A 246 -8.20 -2.62 -1.04
CA SER A 246 -9.31 -3.31 -1.68
C SER A 246 -10.65 -2.67 -1.36
N ASP A 247 -11.55 -2.59 -2.35
CA ASP A 247 -12.92 -2.16 -2.09
C ASP A 247 -13.73 -3.26 -1.41
N ASN A 248 -14.31 -2.97 -0.26
CA ASN A 248 -15.09 -3.92 0.53
C ASN A 248 -16.37 -4.39 -0.16
N THR A 249 -16.89 -3.64 -1.14
CA THR A 249 -18.11 -3.97 -1.86
C THR A 249 -17.85 -4.97 -2.98
N THR A 250 -16.84 -4.72 -3.78
CA THR A 250 -16.51 -5.50 -4.97
C THR A 250 -15.44 -6.56 -4.72
N GLY A 251 -14.61 -6.33 -3.71
CA GLY A 251 -13.41 -7.13 -3.42
C GLY A 251 -12.24 -6.82 -4.37
N TYR A 252 -12.34 -5.78 -5.22
CA TYR A 252 -11.28 -5.43 -6.15
C TYR A 252 -10.06 -4.85 -5.43
N VAL A 253 -8.88 -5.37 -5.74
CA VAL A 253 -7.60 -4.90 -5.18
C VAL A 253 -6.98 -3.90 -6.14
N PHE A 254 -7.00 -2.61 -5.76
CA PHE A 254 -6.55 -1.50 -6.61
C PHE A 254 -5.04 -1.38 -6.70
N GLY A 255 -4.34 -1.47 -5.58
CA GLY A 255 -2.90 -1.34 -5.50
C GLY A 255 -2.31 -2.34 -4.52
N LEU A 256 -1.10 -2.79 -4.82
CA LEU A 256 -0.29 -3.64 -3.98
C LEU A 256 1.16 -3.23 -4.18
N HIS A 257 1.77 -2.61 -3.18
CA HIS A 257 3.11 -2.05 -3.31
C HIS A 257 4.03 -2.57 -2.22
N LEU A 258 5.16 -3.14 -2.66
CA LEU A 258 6.20 -3.63 -1.78
C LEU A 258 7.18 -2.50 -1.43
N ASN A 259 7.67 -2.46 -0.19
CA ASN A 259 8.70 -1.51 0.24
C ASN A 259 10.10 -1.93 -0.27
N PHE A 260 10.19 -2.12 -1.59
CA PHE A 260 11.41 -2.57 -2.26
C PHE A 260 11.53 -1.95 -3.64
N ASP A 261 12.71 -1.44 -3.97
CA ASP A 261 13.03 -0.89 -5.30
C ASP A 261 14.15 -1.72 -5.92
N PRO A 262 13.83 -2.61 -6.89
CA PRO A 262 14.81 -3.47 -7.53
C PRO A 262 15.71 -2.74 -8.54
N SER A 263 15.38 -1.51 -8.90
CA SER A 263 16.10 -0.76 -9.94
C SER A 263 17.35 -0.02 -9.42
N LEU A 264 17.52 0.03 -8.09
CA LEU A 264 18.60 0.77 -7.44
C LEU A 264 19.80 -0.14 -7.12
N ASP A 265 20.99 0.39 -7.29
CA ASP A 265 22.23 -0.24 -6.81
C ASP A 265 22.59 0.29 -5.42
N GLN A 266 22.67 -0.62 -4.45
CA GLN A 266 22.95 -0.27 -3.05
C GLN A 266 24.34 0.35 -2.88
N ASN A 267 25.35 -0.14 -3.59
CA ASN A 267 26.71 0.34 -3.40
C ASN A 267 26.89 1.75 -4.00
N GLU A 268 26.31 2.00 -5.16
CA GLU A 268 26.31 3.34 -5.77
C GLU A 268 25.63 4.36 -4.86
N ILE A 269 24.46 4.02 -4.33
CA ILE A 269 23.70 4.88 -3.42
C ILE A 269 24.46 5.16 -2.12
N GLU A 270 25.07 4.14 -1.51
CA GLU A 270 25.86 4.29 -0.28
C GLU A 270 27.09 5.19 -0.49
N LEU A 271 27.81 5.01 -1.60
CA LEU A 271 28.98 5.84 -1.95
C LEU A 271 28.55 7.30 -2.19
N ASP A 272 27.47 7.52 -2.92
CA ASP A 272 26.98 8.88 -3.17
C ASP A 272 26.43 9.52 -1.88
N ALA A 273 25.77 8.76 -0.99
CA ALA A 273 25.31 9.26 0.30
C ALA A 273 26.46 9.72 1.21
N ILE A 274 27.60 9.03 1.17
CA ILE A 274 28.82 9.42 1.87
C ILE A 274 29.43 10.66 1.22
N ALA A 275 29.61 10.65 -0.10
CA ALA A 275 30.27 11.73 -0.83
C ALA A 275 29.46 13.05 -0.77
N SER A 276 28.13 12.97 -0.79
CA SER A 276 27.25 14.13 -0.70
C SER A 276 26.99 14.63 0.73
N GLY A 277 27.49 13.92 1.76
CA GLY A 277 27.22 14.26 3.17
C GLY A 277 25.75 14.04 3.58
N ASP A 278 25.04 13.14 2.89
CA ASP A 278 23.60 12.88 3.14
C ASP A 278 23.34 12.36 4.56
N TYR A 279 24.28 11.61 5.11
CA TYR A 279 24.22 11.13 6.50
C TYR A 279 24.25 12.24 7.57
N GLU A 280 24.78 13.42 7.25
CA GLU A 280 24.86 14.56 8.19
C GLU A 280 23.53 15.33 8.24
N LEU A 281 22.64 15.09 7.28
CA LEU A 281 21.34 15.73 7.21
C LEU A 281 20.31 14.99 8.07
N LYS A 282 19.33 15.74 8.59
CA LYS A 282 18.15 15.15 9.24
C LYS A 282 17.34 14.37 8.21
N SER A 283 16.72 13.27 8.62
CA SER A 283 16.04 12.30 7.75
C SER A 283 15.15 12.92 6.67
N ALA A 284 14.33 13.92 7.01
CA ALA A 284 13.40 14.56 6.07
C ALA A 284 14.08 15.41 4.97
N TYR A 285 15.34 15.79 5.15
CA TYR A 285 16.09 16.66 4.22
C TYR A 285 17.14 15.91 3.42
N ARG A 286 17.24 14.60 3.60
CA ARG A 286 18.17 13.74 2.90
C ARG A 286 17.80 13.55 1.43
N LYS A 287 18.82 13.42 0.58
CA LYS A 287 18.66 13.03 -0.82
C LYS A 287 17.97 11.67 -0.94
N TYR A 288 18.37 10.73 -0.08
CA TYR A 288 17.89 9.36 -0.04
C TYR A 288 16.94 9.08 1.12
N ALA A 289 16.13 10.06 1.52
CA ALA A 289 15.22 9.98 2.66
C ALA A 289 14.28 8.76 2.64
N ARG A 290 13.88 8.27 1.46
CA ARG A 290 12.99 7.11 1.30
C ARG A 290 13.68 5.77 1.52
N LEU A 291 15.01 5.71 1.47
CA LEU A 291 15.75 4.45 1.47
C LEU A 291 16.32 4.09 2.85
N TRP A 292 16.40 2.81 3.13
CA TRP A 292 17.18 2.31 4.23
C TRP A 292 18.66 2.26 3.84
N LEU A 293 19.44 3.19 4.37
CA LEU A 293 20.89 3.17 4.28
C LEU A 293 21.46 2.28 5.41
N ARG A 294 22.62 1.64 5.18
CA ARG A 294 23.21 0.65 6.11
C ARG A 294 23.42 1.20 7.51
N LYS A 295 23.98 2.41 7.64
CA LYS A 295 24.23 3.05 8.92
C LYS A 295 22.94 3.27 9.70
N ASP A 296 21.90 3.79 9.04
CA ASP A 296 20.60 4.04 9.66
C ASP A 296 19.92 2.75 10.10
N TYR A 297 20.02 1.70 9.29
CA TYR A 297 19.44 0.39 9.61
C TYR A 297 20.08 -0.23 10.85
N ILE A 298 21.42 -0.17 10.95
CA ILE A 298 22.16 -0.65 12.11
C ILE A 298 21.81 0.17 13.37
N GLU A 299 21.67 1.48 13.23
CA GLU A 299 21.28 2.36 14.34
C GLU A 299 19.84 2.07 14.80
N ALA A 300 18.93 1.84 13.87
CA ALA A 300 17.55 1.44 14.18
C ALA A 300 17.47 0.10 14.92
N ILE A 301 18.29 -0.90 14.56
CA ILE A 301 18.42 -2.16 15.31
C ILE A 301 18.86 -1.92 16.76
N LYS A 302 19.89 -1.09 16.97
CA LYS A 302 20.38 -0.76 18.33
C LYS A 302 19.28 -0.11 19.17
N ASN A 303 18.51 0.80 18.57
CA ASN A 303 17.41 1.50 19.24
C ASN A 303 16.24 0.56 19.55
N ALA A 304 15.92 -0.38 18.66
CA ALA A 304 14.84 -1.34 18.86
C ALA A 304 15.08 -2.29 20.06
N ARG A 305 16.33 -2.63 20.35
CA ARG A 305 16.68 -3.46 21.53
C ARG A 305 16.23 -2.85 22.86
N THR A 306 16.18 -1.52 22.95
CA THR A 306 15.79 -0.79 24.17
C THR A 306 14.29 -0.57 24.32
N GLN A 307 13.49 -0.87 23.30
CA GLN A 307 12.07 -0.50 23.24
C GLN A 307 11.08 -1.67 23.16
N ARG A 308 11.53 -2.94 23.31
CA ARG A 308 10.64 -4.10 23.21
C ARG A 308 9.64 -4.15 24.37
N THR A 309 8.40 -3.75 24.10
CA THR A 309 7.23 -3.91 24.97
C THR A 309 6.03 -4.41 24.16
N GLY A 310 6.11 -5.62 23.63
CA GLY A 310 4.92 -6.32 23.14
C GLY A 310 4.24 -7.01 24.31
N ARG A 311 3.15 -6.48 24.86
CA ARG A 311 2.32 -7.16 25.85
C ARG A 311 0.93 -7.35 25.26
N ASP A 312 0.54 -8.62 25.09
CA ASP A 312 -0.87 -8.99 24.99
C ASP A 312 -1.53 -8.64 26.34
N THR A 313 -2.45 -7.69 26.33
CA THR A 313 -3.15 -7.23 27.53
C THR A 313 -4.38 -8.09 27.84
N GLY A 314 -4.69 -9.07 26.99
CA GLY A 314 -5.87 -9.92 27.12
C GLY A 314 -7.18 -9.21 26.76
N SER A 315 -7.15 -7.93 26.38
CA SER A 315 -8.34 -7.17 25.97
C SER A 315 -8.07 -6.26 24.77
N LEU A 316 -9.03 -6.16 23.85
CA LEU A 316 -8.93 -5.30 22.68
C LEU A 316 -8.67 -3.82 23.03
N LYS A 317 -9.29 -3.31 24.11
CA LYS A 317 -9.05 -1.92 24.59
C LYS A 317 -7.63 -1.73 25.09
N GLY A 318 -7.12 -2.70 25.85
CA GLY A 318 -5.74 -2.69 26.32
C GLY A 318 -4.75 -2.72 25.18
N ASP A 319 -4.96 -3.55 24.16
CA ASP A 319 -4.10 -3.66 22.99
C ASP A 319 -4.10 -2.38 22.16
N ILE A 320 -5.27 -1.72 22.03
CA ILE A 320 -5.36 -0.38 21.40
C ILE A 320 -4.54 0.64 22.19
N ALA A 321 -4.66 0.68 23.52
CA ALA A 321 -3.93 1.61 24.37
C ALA A 321 -2.41 1.39 24.29
N VAL A 322 -1.95 0.15 24.35
CA VAL A 322 -0.53 -0.22 24.21
C VAL A 322 0.02 0.23 22.84
N THR A 323 -0.75 0.08 21.77
CA THR A 323 -0.34 0.56 20.44
C THR A 323 -0.08 2.08 20.45
N TYR A 324 -0.92 2.87 21.10
CA TYR A 324 -0.70 4.32 21.24
C TYR A 324 0.51 4.65 22.11
N GLU A 325 0.72 3.92 23.22
CA GLU A 325 1.88 4.11 24.08
C GLU A 325 3.19 3.79 23.36
N ASP A 326 3.23 2.68 22.62
CA ASP A 326 4.40 2.29 21.84
C ASP A 326 4.75 3.28 20.75
N VAL A 327 3.74 3.86 20.09
CA VAL A 327 3.92 4.92 19.10
C VAL A 327 4.51 6.19 19.75
N THR A 328 4.05 6.55 20.96
CA THR A 328 4.56 7.76 21.65
C THR A 328 5.99 7.61 22.17
N LYS A 329 6.47 6.38 22.38
CA LYS A 329 7.85 6.08 22.79
C LYS A 329 8.85 6.12 21.63
N ARG A 330 8.39 6.12 20.38
CA ARG A 330 9.24 6.16 19.20
C ARG A 330 9.67 7.58 18.88
N ASP A 331 10.86 7.71 18.32
CA ASP A 331 11.37 9.00 17.82
C ASP A 331 10.63 9.48 16.57
N ASP A 332 10.27 8.54 15.70
CA ASP A 332 9.41 8.77 14.55
C ASP A 332 8.12 7.97 14.74
N VAL A 333 7.04 8.66 15.09
CA VAL A 333 5.71 8.05 15.33
C VAL A 333 5.09 7.44 14.06
N GLU A 334 5.60 7.77 12.89
CA GLU A 334 5.14 7.25 11.61
C GLU A 334 6.05 6.14 11.06
N MET A 335 7.19 5.86 11.70
CA MET A 335 8.09 4.79 11.26
C MET A 335 7.42 3.42 11.47
N LEU A 336 7.35 2.63 10.41
CA LEU A 336 6.70 1.32 10.41
C LEU A 336 7.67 0.15 10.51
N ASP A 337 8.88 0.34 10.03
CA ASP A 337 9.87 -0.70 10.04
C ASP A 337 10.46 -0.86 11.44
N ASN A 338 10.43 -2.08 11.94
CA ASN A 338 11.05 -2.46 13.21
C ASN A 338 12.19 -3.44 12.91
N PRO A 339 13.37 -2.95 12.48
CA PRO A 339 14.53 -3.82 12.27
C PRO A 339 14.97 -4.43 13.61
N ASP A 340 15.40 -5.70 13.57
CA ASP A 340 15.97 -6.38 14.72
C ASP A 340 17.24 -7.15 14.31
N ASP A 341 17.89 -7.81 15.29
CA ASP A 341 19.17 -8.50 15.05
C ASP A 341 19.08 -9.69 14.10
N ASP A 342 17.90 -10.27 13.98
CA ASP A 342 17.63 -11.40 13.09
C ASP A 342 17.34 -10.95 11.65
N LEU A 343 17.37 -9.63 11.37
CA LEU A 343 17.05 -9.04 10.09
C LEU A 343 18.27 -8.38 9.44
N THR A 344 18.26 -8.33 8.11
CA THR A 344 19.28 -7.67 7.30
C THR A 344 18.64 -6.96 6.09
N LEU A 345 19.42 -6.08 5.45
CA LEU A 345 19.02 -5.45 4.19
C LEU A 345 19.27 -6.39 2.99
N PRO A 346 18.52 -6.22 1.88
CA PRO A 346 18.74 -6.98 0.65
C PRO A 346 20.12 -6.65 0.04
N LYS A 347 20.73 -7.62 -0.65
CA LYS A 347 22.00 -7.41 -1.37
C LYS A 347 21.81 -6.83 -2.76
N GLU A 348 20.68 -7.12 -3.40
CA GLU A 348 20.29 -6.63 -4.72
C GLU A 348 19.05 -5.72 -4.57
N GLY A 349 19.03 -4.56 -5.21
CA GLY A 349 18.00 -3.55 -5.00
C GLY A 349 18.10 -2.86 -3.64
N MET A 350 17.14 -2.02 -3.30
CA MET A 350 17.10 -1.32 -2.01
C MET A 350 15.76 -1.44 -1.31
N GLN A 351 15.81 -1.59 0.00
CA GLN A 351 14.63 -1.52 0.83
C GLN A 351 14.21 -0.06 1.04
N VAL A 352 12.94 0.22 0.75
CA VAL A 352 12.31 1.50 1.00
C VAL A 352 11.77 1.52 2.43
N ARG A 353 11.87 2.63 3.13
CA ARG A 353 11.24 2.82 4.45
C ARG A 353 9.73 2.72 4.30
N GLY A 354 9.10 1.88 5.12
CA GLY A 354 7.69 1.53 4.99
C GLY A 354 6.75 2.73 4.97
N GLU A 355 7.05 3.77 5.76
CA GLU A 355 6.25 4.99 5.77
C GLU A 355 6.20 5.70 4.41
N TYR A 356 7.31 5.78 3.67
CA TYR A 356 7.32 6.41 2.34
C TYR A 356 6.54 5.58 1.30
N THR A 357 6.63 4.25 1.39
CA THR A 357 5.80 3.36 0.55
C THR A 357 4.32 3.60 0.81
N ILE A 358 3.92 3.81 2.08
CA ILE A 358 2.52 4.09 2.43
C ILE A 358 2.07 5.46 1.90
N TYR A 359 2.88 6.50 2.09
CA TYR A 359 2.56 7.81 1.50
C TYR A 359 2.41 7.72 -0.03
N GLY A 360 3.39 7.08 -0.72
CA GLY A 360 3.30 6.84 -2.16
C GLY A 360 2.02 6.13 -2.57
N HIS A 361 1.64 5.09 -1.82
CA HIS A 361 0.42 4.33 -2.06
C HIS A 361 -0.86 5.17 -1.93
N PHE A 362 -0.99 6.01 -0.90
CA PHE A 362 -2.17 6.87 -0.76
C PHE A 362 -2.23 7.95 -1.85
N PHE A 363 -1.10 8.54 -2.27
CA PHE A 363 -1.06 9.45 -3.41
C PHE A 363 -1.36 8.74 -4.73
N PHE A 364 -0.94 7.49 -4.89
CA PHE A 364 -1.34 6.63 -6.01
C PHE A 364 -2.86 6.41 -6.03
N LEU A 365 -3.47 6.06 -4.90
CA LEU A 365 -4.94 5.94 -4.80
C LEU A 365 -5.65 7.27 -5.07
N ARG A 366 -5.06 8.39 -4.64
CA ARG A 366 -5.62 9.73 -4.90
C ARG A 366 -5.72 10.01 -6.40
N LYS A 367 -4.71 9.58 -7.18
CA LYS A 367 -4.74 9.65 -8.65
C LYS A 367 -5.76 8.69 -9.25
N LEU A 368 -5.85 7.44 -8.77
CA LEU A 368 -6.81 6.45 -9.27
C LEU A 368 -8.27 6.86 -9.03
N PHE A 369 -8.56 7.53 -7.92
CA PHE A 369 -9.92 7.90 -7.53
C PHE A 369 -10.27 9.35 -7.88
N ASP A 370 -9.65 9.92 -8.90
CA ASP A 370 -9.80 11.35 -9.22
C ASP A 370 -11.25 11.77 -9.45
N LYS A 371 -12.04 10.98 -10.16
CA LYS A 371 -13.46 11.25 -10.45
C LYS A 371 -14.44 10.59 -9.48
N THR A 372 -13.94 9.92 -8.44
CA THR A 372 -14.81 9.32 -7.41
C THR A 372 -15.47 10.40 -6.58
N GLU A 373 -16.79 10.36 -6.42
CA GLU A 373 -17.55 11.34 -5.65
C GLU A 373 -17.17 11.26 -4.16
N LYS A 374 -17.25 10.08 -3.55
CA LYS A 374 -16.89 9.87 -2.16
C LYS A 374 -16.07 8.62 -1.91
N VAL A 375 -14.98 8.74 -1.18
CA VAL A 375 -14.13 7.61 -0.75
C VAL A 375 -14.19 7.49 0.76
N ARG A 376 -14.34 6.25 1.26
CA ARG A 376 -14.30 5.92 2.68
C ARG A 376 -13.20 4.91 2.93
N PHE A 377 -12.20 5.31 3.71
CA PHE A 377 -11.08 4.46 4.07
C PHE A 377 -11.31 3.77 5.40
N PHE A 378 -11.04 2.48 5.45
CA PHE A 378 -10.93 1.67 6.64
C PHE A 378 -9.48 1.22 6.77
N LEU A 379 -8.78 1.72 7.77
CA LEU A 379 -7.35 1.60 7.96
C LEU A 379 -7.07 0.69 9.16
N ASP A 380 -6.11 -0.22 9.06
CA ASP A 380 -5.56 -0.84 10.26
C ASP A 380 -5.00 0.23 11.21
N GLN A 381 -5.01 -0.05 12.52
CA GLN A 381 -4.55 0.91 13.53
C GLN A 381 -3.04 1.12 13.41
N ASP A 382 -2.65 2.05 12.55
CA ASP A 382 -1.26 2.48 12.39
C ASP A 382 -1.17 3.99 12.14
N SER A 383 -0.24 4.64 12.82
CA SER A 383 -0.05 6.10 12.73
C SER A 383 0.39 6.57 11.34
N ALA A 384 1.16 5.75 10.60
CA ALA A 384 1.58 6.09 9.25
C ALA A 384 0.43 5.99 8.26
N PHE A 385 -0.49 5.02 8.40
CA PHE A 385 -1.71 4.96 7.57
C PHE A 385 -2.56 6.21 7.76
N ARG A 386 -2.78 6.60 9.04
CA ARG A 386 -3.51 7.85 9.36
C ARG A 386 -2.84 9.05 8.71
N ALA A 387 -1.56 9.24 8.94
CA ALA A 387 -0.82 10.41 8.47
C ALA A 387 -0.81 10.50 6.94
N ALA A 388 -0.58 9.39 6.24
CA ALA A 388 -0.55 9.33 4.79
C ALA A 388 -1.94 9.54 4.16
N CYS A 389 -2.98 8.88 4.69
CA CYS A 389 -4.36 9.05 4.24
C CYS A 389 -4.82 10.51 4.38
N LEU A 390 -4.65 11.08 5.59
CA LEU A 390 -5.02 12.47 5.88
C LEU A 390 -4.19 13.48 5.08
N SER A 391 -2.97 13.11 4.64
CA SER A 391 -2.17 13.96 3.78
C SER A 391 -2.65 13.94 2.33
N ALA A 392 -2.81 12.76 1.76
CA ALA A 392 -3.15 12.61 0.34
C ALA A 392 -4.59 13.04 0.00
N PHE A 393 -5.50 13.01 1.00
CA PHE A 393 -6.91 13.33 0.83
C PHE A 393 -7.38 14.53 1.65
N SER A 394 -6.47 15.39 2.11
CA SER A 394 -6.79 16.52 3.00
C SER A 394 -7.83 17.49 2.41
N ASP A 395 -7.73 17.79 1.12
CA ASP A 395 -8.69 18.58 0.35
C ASP A 395 -10.08 17.95 0.36
N ARG A 396 -10.17 16.67 0.00
CA ARG A 396 -11.42 15.92 -0.07
C ARG A 396 -12.08 15.72 1.31
N ILE A 397 -11.26 15.59 2.36
CA ILE A 397 -11.77 15.51 3.73
C ILE A 397 -12.45 16.84 4.10
N LYS A 398 -11.83 17.99 3.80
CA LYS A 398 -12.42 19.31 4.03
C LYS A 398 -13.72 19.51 3.24
N GLU A 399 -13.78 19.00 2.01
CA GLU A 399 -14.95 19.06 1.13
C GLU A 399 -16.05 18.04 1.50
N GLY A 400 -15.84 17.19 2.50
CA GLY A 400 -16.79 16.14 2.86
C GLY A 400 -16.82 14.95 1.89
N ARG A 401 -15.85 14.83 1.00
CA ARG A 401 -15.75 13.78 -0.03
C ARG A 401 -14.86 12.60 0.35
N CYS A 402 -14.25 12.65 1.53
CA CYS A 402 -13.45 11.55 2.06
C CYS A 402 -13.67 11.39 3.55
N ASP A 403 -13.94 10.14 3.98
CA ASP A 403 -13.97 9.74 5.38
C ASP A 403 -12.87 8.70 5.64
N ALA A 404 -12.29 8.72 6.83
CA ALA A 404 -11.32 7.73 7.27
C ALA A 404 -11.67 7.20 8.67
N PHE A 405 -11.54 5.89 8.84
CA PHE A 405 -11.77 5.16 10.08
C PHE A 405 -10.58 4.27 10.39
N TYR A 406 -10.17 4.22 11.64
CA TYR A 406 -9.39 3.08 12.11
C TYR A 406 -10.30 1.88 12.35
N VAL A 407 -9.78 0.72 12.07
CA VAL A 407 -10.36 -0.58 12.40
C VAL A 407 -9.30 -1.42 13.09
N ARG A 408 -9.57 -1.87 14.31
CA ARG A 408 -8.70 -2.79 15.04
C ARG A 408 -9.44 -4.09 15.30
N THR A 409 -8.80 -5.21 14.98
CA THR A 409 -9.34 -6.54 15.22
C THR A 409 -8.39 -7.35 16.10
N ASN A 410 -8.94 -8.13 17.02
CA ASN A 410 -8.17 -9.15 17.74
C ASN A 410 -8.22 -10.46 16.96
N SER A 411 -7.24 -10.70 16.10
CA SER A 411 -7.16 -11.91 15.27
C SER A 411 -6.57 -13.11 16.00
N GLU A 412 -5.88 -12.91 17.12
CA GLU A 412 -5.11 -13.94 17.84
C GLU A 412 -5.95 -14.82 18.78
N ALA A 413 -7.22 -14.45 19.00
CA ALA A 413 -8.12 -15.24 19.80
C ALA A 413 -8.21 -16.70 19.32
N THR A 414 -8.19 -17.66 20.25
CA THR A 414 -8.34 -19.09 19.94
C THR A 414 -9.67 -19.38 19.26
N ILE A 415 -9.76 -20.49 18.52
CA ILE A 415 -10.99 -20.88 17.80
C ILE A 415 -12.16 -21.01 18.78
N ASP A 416 -11.93 -21.55 19.96
CA ASP A 416 -12.99 -21.73 20.96
C ASP A 416 -13.43 -20.41 21.57
N LYS A 417 -12.50 -19.48 21.87
CA LYS A 417 -12.84 -18.10 22.26
C LYS A 417 -13.68 -17.41 21.18
N LYS A 418 -13.29 -17.54 19.91
CA LYS A 418 -14.07 -16.99 18.78
C LYS A 418 -15.49 -17.56 18.72
N ARG A 419 -15.65 -18.87 18.91
CA ARG A 419 -16.96 -19.53 18.92
C ARG A 419 -17.85 -19.04 20.07
N LEU A 420 -17.27 -18.87 21.25
CA LEU A 420 -17.99 -18.33 22.41
C LEU A 420 -18.49 -16.91 22.18
N ILE A 421 -17.63 -16.03 21.68
CA ILE A 421 -17.96 -14.64 21.33
C ILE A 421 -19.10 -14.59 20.30
N LEU A 422 -19.05 -15.42 19.26
CA LEU A 422 -20.11 -15.51 18.26
C LEU A 422 -21.43 -16.03 18.85
N ALA A 423 -21.38 -17.02 19.73
CA ALA A 423 -22.57 -17.58 20.37
C ALA A 423 -23.24 -16.53 21.28
N ASP A 424 -22.46 -15.80 22.07
CA ASP A 424 -22.99 -14.73 22.94
C ASP A 424 -23.64 -13.61 22.10
N ASN A 425 -22.99 -13.18 21.03
CA ASN A 425 -23.55 -12.17 20.16
C ASN A 425 -24.87 -12.63 19.50
N ARG A 426 -24.98 -13.89 19.07
CA ARG A 426 -26.24 -14.43 18.54
C ARG A 426 -27.36 -14.38 19.58
N ARG A 427 -27.07 -14.67 20.85
CA ARG A 427 -28.04 -14.57 21.95
C ARG A 427 -28.49 -13.12 22.15
N ARG A 428 -27.55 -12.16 22.16
CA ARG A 428 -27.87 -10.73 22.29
C ARG A 428 -28.74 -10.24 21.15
N LEU A 429 -28.39 -10.58 19.90
CA LEU A 429 -29.18 -10.23 18.72
C LEU A 429 -30.60 -10.83 18.79
N ALA A 430 -30.73 -12.09 19.19
CA ALA A 430 -32.02 -12.75 19.35
C ALA A 430 -32.88 -12.08 20.45
N LYS A 431 -32.25 -11.65 21.56
CA LYS A 431 -32.93 -10.88 22.62
C LYS A 431 -33.42 -9.53 22.10
N MET A 432 -32.59 -8.79 21.36
CA MET A 432 -32.96 -7.51 20.79
C MET A 432 -34.11 -7.64 19.78
N LYS A 433 -34.11 -8.68 18.95
CA LYS A 433 -35.22 -8.94 18.00
C LYS A 433 -36.54 -9.22 18.71
N LYS A 434 -36.52 -9.90 19.89
CA LYS A 434 -37.72 -10.10 20.69
C LYS A 434 -38.25 -8.81 21.33
N LEU A 435 -37.35 -7.88 21.69
CA LEU A 435 -37.73 -6.56 22.22
C LEU A 435 -38.30 -5.64 21.13
N TYR A 436 -37.84 -5.79 19.88
CA TYR A 436 -38.26 -4.95 18.75
C TYR A 436 -38.79 -5.80 17.58
N PRO A 437 -39.95 -6.49 17.75
CA PRO A 437 -40.45 -7.46 16.76
C PRO A 437 -40.84 -6.80 15.42
N ASN A 438 -41.20 -5.52 15.42
CA ASN A 438 -41.61 -4.78 14.24
C ASN A 438 -40.46 -4.20 13.41
N LEU A 439 -39.20 -4.30 13.89
CA LEU A 439 -38.04 -3.80 13.18
C LEU A 439 -37.39 -4.87 12.33
N LYS A 440 -36.94 -4.46 11.14
CA LYS A 440 -36.12 -5.33 10.27
C LYS A 440 -34.77 -5.61 10.94
N ASP A 441 -34.16 -6.75 10.64
CA ASP A 441 -32.83 -7.16 11.13
C ASP A 441 -31.77 -6.07 10.99
N SER A 442 -31.78 -5.33 9.87
CA SER A 442 -30.84 -4.22 9.63
C SER A 442 -31.06 -3.06 10.61
N GLN A 443 -32.30 -2.76 10.97
CA GLN A 443 -32.64 -1.68 11.90
C GLN A 443 -32.25 -2.07 13.34
N VAL A 444 -32.53 -3.33 13.74
CA VAL A 444 -32.09 -3.85 15.05
C VAL A 444 -30.57 -3.79 15.18
N LYS A 445 -29.84 -4.14 14.12
CA LYS A 445 -28.38 -4.01 14.12
C LYS A 445 -27.91 -2.57 14.31
N LEU A 446 -28.53 -1.60 13.63
CA LEU A 446 -28.19 -0.19 13.81
C LEU A 446 -28.45 0.28 15.24
N LEU A 447 -29.56 -0.15 15.89
CA LEU A 447 -29.82 0.15 17.31
C LEU A 447 -28.69 -0.37 18.20
N MET A 448 -28.25 -1.62 18.03
CA MET A 448 -27.16 -2.19 18.83
C MET A 448 -25.84 -1.44 18.62
N ILE A 449 -25.57 -0.92 17.42
CA ILE A 449 -24.39 -0.09 17.15
C ILE A 449 -24.54 1.26 17.87
N LYS A 450 -25.71 1.88 17.87
CA LYS A 450 -25.96 3.14 18.58
C LYS A 450 -25.75 2.97 20.11
N GLU A 451 -26.22 1.86 20.69
CA GLU A 451 -25.94 1.54 22.09
C GLU A 451 -24.43 1.51 22.37
N LYS A 452 -23.63 0.96 21.44
CA LYS A 452 -22.17 0.97 21.53
C LYS A 452 -21.56 2.34 21.31
N MET A 453 -22.12 3.16 20.42
CA MET A 453 -21.70 4.56 20.23
C MET A 453 -21.91 5.41 21.48
N ALA A 454 -22.94 5.13 22.30
CA ALA A 454 -23.12 5.78 23.59
C ALA A 454 -22.06 5.36 24.63
N GLN A 455 -21.37 4.23 24.43
CA GLN A 455 -20.33 3.68 25.29
C GLN A 455 -18.90 3.95 24.74
N VAL A 456 -18.73 5.04 24.01
CA VAL A 456 -17.45 5.40 23.38
C VAL A 456 -16.34 5.53 24.44
N VAL A 457 -15.14 5.04 24.10
CA VAL A 457 -13.96 5.16 24.95
C VAL A 457 -12.92 6.02 24.25
N SER A 458 -12.46 7.06 24.91
CA SER A 458 -11.36 7.90 24.42
C SER A 458 -10.02 7.29 24.82
N ILE A 459 -9.16 6.98 23.84
CA ILE A 459 -7.87 6.32 24.06
C ILE A 459 -6.77 7.10 23.35
N GLY A 460 -5.58 7.09 23.95
CA GLY A 460 -4.39 7.72 23.42
C GLY A 460 -4.32 9.22 23.69
N LYS A 461 -3.15 9.82 23.39
CA LYS A 461 -2.85 11.22 23.68
C LYS A 461 -3.81 12.19 22.98
N TRP A 462 -4.36 11.79 21.83
CA TRP A 462 -5.25 12.63 21.01
C TRP A 462 -6.73 12.39 21.31
N GLN A 463 -7.02 11.57 22.35
CA GLN A 463 -8.38 11.25 22.77
C GLN A 463 -9.24 10.67 21.63
N ASP A 464 -8.63 9.80 20.80
CA ASP A 464 -9.33 9.13 19.70
C ASP A 464 -10.50 8.29 20.25
N ARG A 465 -11.68 8.50 19.69
CA ARG A 465 -12.95 7.94 20.17
C ARG A 465 -13.22 6.58 19.56
N TRP A 466 -13.04 5.52 20.34
CA TRP A 466 -13.20 4.14 19.93
C TRP A 466 -14.57 3.58 20.28
N VAL A 467 -15.20 2.91 19.31
CA VAL A 467 -16.48 2.23 19.41
C VAL A 467 -16.28 0.75 19.17
N GLU A 468 -16.70 -0.10 20.10
CA GLU A 468 -16.70 -1.56 19.92
C GLU A 468 -17.79 -1.96 18.92
N HIS A 469 -17.48 -2.86 18.01
CA HIS A 469 -18.45 -3.37 17.05
C HIS A 469 -19.23 -4.55 17.65
N PRO A 470 -20.57 -4.49 17.70
CA PRO A 470 -21.36 -5.53 18.36
C PRO A 470 -21.52 -6.83 17.57
N PHE A 471 -21.05 -6.91 16.30
CA PHE A 471 -21.26 -8.07 15.43
C PHE A 471 -19.94 -8.73 15.06
N PRO A 472 -19.48 -9.71 15.89
CA PRO A 472 -18.29 -10.49 15.56
C PRO A 472 -18.54 -11.45 14.41
N ASN A 473 -17.44 -11.79 13.71
CA ASN A 473 -17.39 -12.91 12.77
C ASN A 473 -16.10 -13.71 12.98
N MET A 474 -15.94 -14.84 12.32
CA MET A 474 -14.76 -15.70 12.51
C MET A 474 -13.44 -15.02 12.10
N GLY A 475 -13.46 -14.10 11.15
CA GLY A 475 -12.29 -13.32 10.73
C GLY A 475 -12.03 -12.09 11.62
N GLU A 476 -13.09 -11.49 12.15
CA GLU A 476 -13.07 -10.30 13.02
C GLU A 476 -13.86 -10.60 14.31
N PRO A 477 -13.31 -11.42 15.24
CA PRO A 477 -14.06 -11.88 16.43
C PRO A 477 -14.31 -10.76 17.43
N GLU A 478 -13.36 -9.88 17.62
CA GLU A 478 -13.47 -8.65 18.40
C GLU A 478 -12.98 -7.51 17.51
N LYS A 479 -13.79 -6.49 17.36
CA LYS A 479 -13.50 -5.35 16.49
C LYS A 479 -13.88 -4.04 17.17
N ALA A 480 -13.00 -3.05 17.05
CA ALA A 480 -13.28 -1.68 17.43
C ALA A 480 -12.93 -0.72 16.30
N MET A 481 -13.63 0.40 16.23
CA MET A 481 -13.47 1.38 15.18
C MET A 481 -13.37 2.78 15.76
N CYS A 482 -12.59 3.64 15.10
CA CYS A 482 -12.48 5.05 15.44
C CYS A 482 -12.69 5.92 14.20
N TYR A 483 -13.60 6.87 14.24
CA TYR A 483 -13.82 7.82 13.15
C TYR A 483 -12.79 8.95 13.21
N LEU A 484 -11.85 8.96 12.27
CA LEU A 484 -10.70 9.87 12.28
C LEU A 484 -11.00 11.25 11.69
N THR A 485 -12.01 11.36 10.85
CA THR A 485 -12.36 12.58 10.10
C THR A 485 -13.75 13.09 10.53
N ASP A 486 -14.03 13.08 11.84
CA ASP A 486 -15.31 13.51 12.43
C ASP A 486 -15.48 15.03 12.38
N ILE A 487 -15.74 15.57 11.19
CA ILE A 487 -15.97 16.99 10.92
C ILE A 487 -17.25 17.23 10.11
N GLN A 488 -17.92 16.15 9.66
CA GLN A 488 -19.05 16.25 8.73
C GLN A 488 -20.41 16.45 9.42
N GLY A 489 -20.46 16.27 10.75
CA GLY A 489 -21.73 16.40 11.50
C GLY A 489 -22.80 15.40 11.04
N TYR A 490 -22.42 14.17 10.73
CA TYR A 490 -23.39 13.12 10.35
C TYR A 490 -24.38 12.86 11.46
N ASP A 491 -25.65 12.64 11.07
CA ASP A 491 -26.65 12.14 12.00
C ASP A 491 -26.26 10.76 12.55
N GLU A 492 -26.81 10.43 13.71
CA GLU A 492 -26.46 9.20 14.44
C GLU A 492 -26.78 7.92 13.64
N ASN A 493 -27.85 7.92 12.83
CA ASN A 493 -28.23 6.77 12.00
C ASN A 493 -27.18 6.53 10.91
N HIS A 494 -26.75 7.60 10.23
CA HIS A 494 -25.74 7.52 9.19
C HIS A 494 -24.39 7.10 9.76
N LEU A 495 -24.01 7.64 10.91
CA LEU A 495 -22.77 7.26 11.58
C LEU A 495 -22.78 5.79 12.04
N ALA A 496 -23.89 5.32 12.63
CA ALA A 496 -24.07 3.92 12.98
C ALA A 496 -23.97 3.00 11.75
N TRP A 497 -24.54 3.44 10.63
CA TRP A 497 -24.43 2.71 9.37
C TRP A 497 -22.98 2.66 8.86
N LEU A 498 -22.21 3.74 8.98
CA LEU A 498 -20.77 3.76 8.63
C LEU A 498 -19.96 2.81 9.51
N TYR A 499 -20.18 2.81 10.81
CA TYR A 499 -19.54 1.86 11.72
C TYR A 499 -19.89 0.41 11.37
N ASN A 500 -21.14 0.13 10.93
CA ASN A 500 -21.51 -1.21 10.47
C ASN A 500 -20.77 -1.65 9.20
N LYS A 501 -20.36 -0.71 8.37
CA LYS A 501 -19.59 -0.96 7.12
C LYS A 501 -18.09 -1.05 7.35
N ALA A 502 -17.58 -0.51 8.47
CA ALA A 502 -16.16 -0.46 8.74
C ALA A 502 -15.58 -1.88 8.95
N SER A 503 -14.69 -2.29 8.05
CA SER A 503 -14.06 -3.62 8.07
C SER A 503 -12.85 -3.65 7.13
N LEU A 504 -11.89 -4.52 7.42
CA LEU A 504 -10.74 -4.82 6.58
C LEU A 504 -10.93 -6.11 5.76
N HIS A 505 -12.11 -6.74 5.83
CA HIS A 505 -12.35 -8.09 5.35
C HIS A 505 -11.96 -8.37 3.90
N ALA A 506 -12.02 -7.36 3.01
CA ALA A 506 -11.69 -7.58 1.60
C ALA A 506 -10.18 -7.70 1.38
N ILE A 507 -9.39 -6.80 2.00
CA ILE A 507 -7.93 -6.85 1.91
C ILE A 507 -7.36 -8.02 2.72
N ASP A 508 -7.91 -8.32 3.91
CA ASP A 508 -7.54 -9.48 4.71
C ASP A 508 -7.76 -10.80 3.94
N ARG A 509 -8.88 -10.90 3.24
CA ARG A 509 -9.18 -12.06 2.37
C ARG A 509 -8.15 -12.20 1.27
N PHE A 510 -7.76 -11.10 0.63
CA PHE A 510 -6.73 -11.12 -0.40
C PHE A 510 -5.40 -11.61 0.17
N PHE A 511 -4.91 -11.05 1.27
CA PHE A 511 -3.67 -11.45 1.91
C PHE A 511 -3.71 -12.90 2.42
N MET A 512 -4.84 -13.33 2.99
CA MET A 512 -5.03 -14.73 3.38
C MET A 512 -4.93 -15.67 2.16
N GLN A 513 -5.56 -15.31 1.05
CA GLN A 513 -5.51 -16.14 -0.16
C GLN A 513 -4.12 -16.15 -0.79
N THR A 514 -3.39 -15.03 -0.77
CA THR A 514 -1.99 -14.95 -1.22
C THR A 514 -1.14 -16.02 -0.51
N ARG A 515 -1.20 -16.05 0.83
CA ARG A 515 -0.47 -17.06 1.63
C ARG A 515 -0.90 -18.51 1.36
N ARG A 516 -2.18 -18.72 1.13
CA ARG A 516 -2.73 -20.07 0.91
C ARG A 516 -2.55 -20.59 -0.52
N ARG A 517 -2.38 -19.70 -1.50
CA ARG A 517 -2.37 -20.06 -2.92
C ARG A 517 -1.02 -19.91 -3.60
N VAL A 518 -0.12 -19.10 -3.05
CA VAL A 518 1.22 -18.91 -3.61
C VAL A 518 2.25 -19.53 -2.66
N SER A 519 2.86 -20.63 -3.06
CA SER A 519 3.75 -21.42 -2.21
C SER A 519 4.90 -20.59 -1.60
N LEU A 520 5.54 -19.73 -2.40
CA LEU A 520 6.67 -18.91 -1.96
C LEU A 520 6.28 -17.77 -0.99
N LEU A 521 5.00 -17.44 -0.89
CA LEU A 521 4.50 -16.33 -0.05
C LEU A 521 3.84 -16.82 1.24
N GLU A 522 4.01 -18.08 1.59
CA GLU A 522 3.53 -18.63 2.86
C GLU A 522 4.37 -18.12 4.03
N ARG A 523 3.76 -18.05 5.21
CA ARG A 523 4.46 -17.64 6.43
C ARG A 523 5.47 -18.70 6.84
N PRO A 524 6.75 -18.32 7.07
CA PRO A 524 7.71 -19.21 7.66
C PRO A 524 7.37 -19.49 9.13
N ILE A 525 7.74 -20.67 9.59
CA ILE A 525 7.57 -21.11 10.99
C ILE A 525 8.94 -21.11 11.65
N SER A 526 9.02 -20.57 12.87
CA SER A 526 10.21 -20.73 13.70
C SER A 526 10.30 -22.17 14.18
N SER A 527 11.48 -22.78 14.12
CA SER A 527 11.74 -24.14 14.60
C SER A 527 13.01 -24.20 15.43
N ALA A 528 13.03 -25.13 16.37
CA ALA A 528 14.21 -25.41 17.20
C ALA A 528 15.44 -25.81 16.35
N ALA A 529 15.21 -26.56 15.26
CA ALA A 529 16.27 -26.97 14.34
C ALA A 529 16.98 -25.77 13.65
N ASN A 530 16.35 -24.61 13.59
CA ASN A 530 16.90 -23.38 13.03
C ASN A 530 17.31 -22.37 14.13
N LEU A 531 17.52 -22.82 15.36
CA LEU A 531 17.86 -21.95 16.50
C LEU A 531 16.86 -20.79 16.69
N GLY A 532 15.58 -21.08 16.51
CA GLY A 532 14.52 -20.08 16.62
C GLY A 532 14.36 -19.17 15.39
N ARG A 533 15.25 -19.27 14.38
CA ARG A 533 15.13 -18.49 13.14
C ARG A 533 13.92 -18.92 12.35
N ARG A 534 13.34 -17.97 11.63
CA ARG A 534 12.19 -18.23 10.75
C ARG A 534 12.71 -18.66 9.38
N TRP A 535 12.37 -19.86 8.97
CA TRP A 535 12.72 -20.39 7.67
C TRP A 535 11.58 -21.20 7.09
N PHE A 536 11.39 -21.09 5.78
CA PHE A 536 10.44 -21.90 5.04
C PHE A 536 11.09 -22.41 3.75
N GLY A 537 11.13 -23.74 3.56
CA GLY A 537 11.86 -24.38 2.46
C GLY A 537 11.44 -23.94 1.06
N TYR A 538 10.23 -23.45 0.91
CA TYR A 538 9.73 -22.91 -0.36
C TYR A 538 9.71 -21.38 -0.38
N GLY A 539 10.14 -20.71 0.68
CA GLY A 539 10.25 -19.25 0.72
C GLY A 539 11.23 -18.71 -0.31
N PRO A 540 11.04 -17.48 -0.80
CA PRO A 540 11.91 -16.88 -1.79
C PRO A 540 13.29 -16.58 -1.20
N TYR A 541 14.31 -16.66 -2.03
CA TYR A 541 15.69 -16.21 -1.74
C TYR A 541 16.00 -14.89 -2.46
N LYS A 542 15.23 -14.55 -3.50
CA LYS A 542 15.38 -13.31 -4.27
C LYS A 542 14.21 -12.36 -3.99
N PRO A 543 14.51 -11.14 -3.51
CA PRO A 543 13.51 -10.12 -3.21
C PRO A 543 12.51 -9.85 -4.34
N VAL A 544 13.01 -9.66 -5.56
CA VAL A 544 12.21 -9.36 -6.74
C VAL A 544 11.12 -10.42 -7.04
N MET A 545 11.31 -11.64 -6.53
CA MET A 545 10.33 -12.72 -6.74
C MET A 545 9.04 -12.50 -5.95
N VAL A 546 9.12 -11.85 -4.79
CA VAL A 546 7.94 -11.50 -3.99
C VAL A 546 7.04 -10.54 -4.78
N ASP A 547 7.61 -9.48 -5.32
CA ASP A 547 6.91 -8.48 -6.11
C ASP A 547 6.20 -9.10 -7.32
N LYS A 548 6.93 -9.88 -8.12
CA LYS A 548 6.37 -10.57 -9.30
C LYS A 548 5.22 -11.52 -8.95
N LEU A 549 5.34 -12.29 -7.89
CA LEU A 549 4.30 -13.24 -7.48
C LEU A 549 3.07 -12.54 -6.90
N LEU A 550 3.26 -11.42 -6.21
CA LEU A 550 2.16 -10.60 -5.73
C LEU A 550 1.34 -10.02 -6.88
N ASP A 551 2.00 -9.47 -7.90
CA ASP A 551 1.33 -8.93 -9.08
C ASP A 551 0.59 -10.03 -9.88
N ILE A 552 1.25 -11.17 -10.13
CA ILE A 552 0.62 -12.32 -10.79
C ILE A 552 -0.62 -12.76 -10.03
N PHE A 553 -0.54 -12.84 -8.69
CA PHE A 553 -1.67 -13.27 -7.88
C PHE A 553 -2.78 -12.20 -7.82
N ARG A 554 -2.46 -10.90 -7.80
CA ARG A 554 -3.43 -9.80 -7.87
C ARG A 554 -4.26 -9.89 -9.15
N VAL A 555 -3.61 -10.16 -10.28
CA VAL A 555 -4.31 -10.34 -11.57
C VAL A 555 -5.22 -11.57 -11.54
N PHE A 556 -4.74 -12.70 -11.04
CA PHE A 556 -5.56 -13.89 -10.87
C PHE A 556 -6.78 -13.60 -9.99
N TYR A 557 -6.58 -12.97 -8.84
CA TYR A 557 -7.63 -12.65 -7.87
C TYR A 557 -8.69 -11.72 -8.46
N ASN A 558 -8.27 -10.65 -9.13
CA ASN A 558 -9.18 -9.64 -9.67
C ASN A 558 -9.94 -10.11 -10.91
N TYR A 559 -9.32 -10.87 -11.82
CA TYR A 559 -9.87 -11.14 -13.15
C TYR A 559 -10.24 -12.59 -13.42
N VAL A 560 -9.66 -13.55 -12.70
CA VAL A 560 -9.87 -14.99 -12.94
C VAL A 560 -10.66 -15.65 -11.81
N GLY A 561 -10.29 -15.36 -10.57
CA GLY A 561 -10.92 -15.90 -9.37
C GLY A 561 -12.35 -15.38 -9.19
N SER A 562 -13.34 -16.28 -9.17
CA SER A 562 -14.74 -15.91 -8.98
C SER A 562 -15.27 -16.25 -7.59
N GLY A 563 -16.20 -15.45 -7.08
CA GLY A 563 -16.94 -15.71 -5.86
C GLY A 563 -18.07 -16.73 -6.03
N LYS A 564 -18.89 -16.93 -4.99
CA LYS A 564 -20.09 -17.78 -5.02
C LYS A 564 -21.12 -17.33 -6.06
N ASP A 565 -21.16 -16.03 -6.34
CA ASP A 565 -22.00 -15.39 -7.37
C ASP A 565 -21.46 -15.56 -8.80
N LYS A 566 -20.40 -16.38 -8.99
CA LYS A 566 -19.69 -16.61 -10.25
C LYS A 566 -19.06 -15.34 -10.88
N ARG A 567 -19.05 -14.21 -10.18
CA ARG A 567 -18.46 -12.95 -10.64
C ARG A 567 -17.06 -12.74 -10.04
N THR A 568 -16.17 -12.17 -10.84
CA THR A 568 -14.83 -11.73 -10.37
C THR A 568 -14.91 -10.32 -9.76
N PRO A 569 -13.94 -9.91 -8.94
CA PRO A 569 -13.85 -8.53 -8.46
C PRO A 569 -13.87 -7.49 -9.61
N ALA A 570 -13.15 -7.75 -10.71
CA ALA A 570 -13.14 -6.86 -11.88
C ALA A 570 -14.50 -6.74 -12.57
N MET A 571 -15.31 -7.82 -12.58
CA MET A 571 -16.70 -7.76 -13.09
C MET A 571 -17.59 -6.90 -12.19
N ARG A 572 -17.41 -6.99 -10.87
CA ARG A 572 -18.23 -6.21 -9.92
C ARG A 572 -17.95 -4.72 -9.98
N ILE A 573 -16.69 -4.34 -10.23
CA ILE A 573 -16.30 -2.92 -10.31
C ILE A 573 -16.48 -2.33 -11.72
N GLY A 574 -16.77 -3.15 -12.73
CA GLY A 574 -17.01 -2.69 -14.11
C GLY A 574 -15.78 -2.70 -15.03
N LEU A 575 -14.62 -3.24 -14.58
CA LEU A 575 -13.41 -3.35 -15.41
C LEU A 575 -13.40 -4.59 -16.31
N ALA A 576 -14.35 -5.50 -16.15
CA ALA A 576 -14.51 -6.66 -17.01
C ALA A 576 -16.01 -7.00 -17.19
N LYS A 577 -16.41 -7.35 -18.42
CA LYS A 577 -17.78 -7.79 -18.74
C LYS A 577 -18.04 -9.24 -18.35
N GLY A 578 -16.98 -10.05 -18.25
CA GLY A 578 -17.01 -11.47 -17.93
C GLY A 578 -15.71 -11.93 -17.28
N LYS A 579 -15.68 -13.21 -16.88
CA LYS A 579 -14.46 -13.86 -16.40
C LYS A 579 -13.43 -13.92 -17.52
N ILE A 580 -12.21 -13.45 -17.26
CA ILE A 580 -11.13 -13.41 -18.25
C ILE A 580 -10.40 -14.76 -18.27
N PRO A 581 -10.28 -15.42 -19.43
CA PRO A 581 -9.44 -16.61 -19.56
C PRO A 581 -7.97 -16.28 -19.29
N ILE A 582 -7.26 -17.23 -18.68
CA ILE A 582 -5.82 -17.06 -18.38
C ILE A 582 -5.02 -16.79 -19.65
N GLU A 583 -5.38 -17.45 -20.74
CA GLU A 583 -4.76 -17.32 -22.06
C GLU A 583 -4.87 -15.87 -22.58
N SER A 584 -6.00 -15.21 -22.36
CA SER A 584 -6.20 -13.81 -22.74
C SER A 584 -5.33 -12.82 -21.92
N ILE A 585 -4.89 -13.21 -20.74
CA ILE A 585 -3.96 -12.43 -19.91
C ILE A 585 -2.52 -12.68 -20.37
N ILE A 586 -2.14 -13.96 -20.50
CA ILE A 586 -0.74 -14.34 -20.78
C ILE A 586 -0.34 -13.99 -22.22
N TYR A 587 -1.27 -14.02 -23.16
CA TYR A 587 -1.03 -13.68 -24.56
C TYR A 587 -1.61 -12.31 -24.94
N TYR A 588 -1.75 -11.44 -23.93
CA TYR A 588 -2.23 -10.06 -24.12
C TYR A 588 -1.30 -9.29 -25.07
N GLN A 589 -1.89 -8.56 -26.04
CA GLN A 589 -1.21 -7.80 -27.11
C GLN A 589 -1.56 -6.32 -27.02
#